data_9bfeb5f4b0fda2d33204c04036f184de
#
_entry.id   9bfeb5f4b0fda2d33204c04036f184de
#
_cell.length_a   1.000
_cell.length_b   1.000
_cell.length_c   1.000
_cell.angle_alpha   90.00
_cell.angle_beta   90.00
_cell.angle_gamma   90.00
#
_symmetry.space_group_name_H-M   'P 1'
#
loop_
_entity.id
_entity.type
_entity.pdbx_description
1 polymer ?
#
loop_
_entity_poly.entity_id
_entity_poly.type
_entity_poly.pdbx_seq_one_letter_code
_entity_poly.pdbx_strand_id
1 'polypeptide(L)'
;MEPVYCDTIVSQVSKQNKKGGLFMTLYTGKKVGVSKEEKTLSYYPLFQRKMTEVPAAKLALIEEPSPVPAVPFAERNRFLQGMDKEFCQVGYGVAADGTGFVCNATYMPGVTGDMLDWWFPWHSVGSDLRYKIWDPEDHYFARANNAAYVCDPSVPVSQKTWDVDHYIMEDIGFGPSFLHLQFKRPRDFGYDESLLGTAVCQSLVCAIGAGDCGAAMTHKWFPYKEGVLFCSRFWIGYALHQGEIIKALPEGDSVPVEVARGLFAHNIKEFTNLAAILPEVYRENKEDF
;
A
#
# COMPACT_ATOMS: atom_id res chain seq x y z
N MET A 1 8.84 12.48 -23.02
CA MET A 1 7.84 11.41 -23.04
C MET A 1 6.58 12.02 -22.47
N GLU A 2 5.53 12.10 -23.27
CA GLU A 2 4.23 12.49 -22.75
C GLU A 2 3.81 11.50 -21.67
N PRO A 3 3.17 11.93 -20.57
CA PRO A 3 2.67 11.01 -19.56
C PRO A 3 1.68 10.06 -20.21
N VAL A 4 1.99 8.76 -20.22
CA VAL A 4 1.05 7.71 -20.65
C VAL A 4 -0.03 7.65 -19.58
N TYR A 5 -1.14 8.27 -19.89
CA TYR A 5 -2.25 8.50 -18.98
C TYR A 5 -3.17 7.28 -18.97
N CYS A 6 -3.45 6.75 -17.81
CA CYS A 6 -4.57 5.90 -17.33
C CYS A 6 -5.43 5.10 -18.35
N ASP A 7 -5.02 5.05 -19.64
CA ASP A 7 -5.83 4.50 -20.73
C ASP A 7 -6.12 3.01 -20.55
N THR A 8 -5.21 2.24 -19.97
CA THR A 8 -5.37 0.80 -19.79
C THR A 8 -6.39 0.51 -18.70
N ILE A 9 -6.27 1.13 -17.52
CA ILE A 9 -7.24 0.95 -16.42
C ILE A 9 -8.59 1.57 -16.81
N VAL A 10 -8.62 2.77 -17.38
CA VAL A 10 -9.86 3.38 -17.88
C VAL A 10 -10.55 2.47 -18.91
N SER A 11 -9.78 1.85 -19.82
CA SER A 11 -10.29 0.87 -20.78
C SER A 11 -10.81 -0.39 -20.09
N GLN A 12 -10.13 -0.89 -19.05
CA GLN A 12 -10.57 -2.06 -18.27
C GLN A 12 -11.83 -1.75 -17.47
N VAL A 13 -11.87 -0.62 -16.75
CA VAL A 13 -13.05 -0.12 -16.02
C VAL A 13 -14.24 0.04 -16.98
N SER A 14 -14.05 0.64 -18.15
CA SER A 14 -15.12 0.81 -19.12
C SER A 14 -15.64 -0.51 -19.73
N LYS A 15 -14.76 -1.51 -19.88
CA LYS A 15 -15.16 -2.87 -20.29
C LYS A 15 -15.93 -3.61 -19.20
N GLN A 16 -15.58 -3.42 -17.93
CA GLN A 16 -16.29 -4.01 -16.80
C GLN A 16 -17.65 -3.38 -16.58
N ASN A 17 -17.77 -2.06 -16.70
CA ASN A 17 -19.06 -1.35 -16.59
C ASN A 17 -20.06 -1.75 -17.69
N LYS A 18 -19.58 -2.11 -18.88
CA LYS A 18 -20.44 -2.62 -19.97
C LYS A 18 -20.99 -4.05 -19.71
N LYS A 19 -20.44 -4.80 -18.75
CA LYS A 19 -20.88 -6.16 -18.40
C LYS A 19 -21.89 -6.21 -17.24
N GLY A 20 -22.46 -5.07 -16.83
CA GLY A 20 -23.45 -4.97 -15.75
C GLY A 20 -22.77 -5.05 -14.37
N GLY A 21 -22.91 -4.01 -13.58
CA GLY A 21 -22.30 -3.73 -12.28
C GLY A 21 -21.65 -4.93 -11.59
N LEU A 22 -20.33 -5.02 -11.70
CA LEU A 22 -19.58 -6.09 -11.06
C LEU A 22 -19.49 -5.78 -9.57
N PHE A 23 -20.19 -6.57 -8.74
CA PHE A 23 -19.83 -6.67 -7.32
C PHE A 23 -18.38 -7.10 -7.26
N MET A 24 -17.52 -6.25 -6.73
CA MET A 24 -16.11 -6.58 -6.57
C MET A 24 -16.01 -7.70 -5.54
N THR A 25 -15.64 -8.90 -5.98
CA THR A 25 -15.43 -10.04 -5.08
C THR A 25 -14.09 -9.82 -4.38
N LEU A 26 -14.12 -9.37 -3.14
CA LEU A 26 -12.91 -9.08 -2.36
C LEU A 26 -12.03 -10.32 -2.18
N TYR A 27 -12.63 -11.49 -2.01
CA TYR A 27 -11.95 -12.77 -1.88
C TYR A 27 -12.34 -13.69 -3.04
N THR A 28 -11.39 -13.98 -3.91
CA THR A 28 -11.61 -14.86 -5.06
C THR A 28 -11.54 -16.33 -4.67
N GLY A 29 -10.90 -16.65 -3.55
CA GLY A 29 -10.57 -18.02 -3.14
C GLY A 29 -9.47 -18.65 -3.99
N LYS A 30 -8.94 -17.93 -5.00
CA LYS A 30 -7.93 -18.44 -5.93
C LYS A 30 -6.59 -17.77 -5.63
N LYS A 31 -5.69 -18.55 -5.06
CA LYS A 31 -4.32 -18.08 -4.75
C LYS A 31 -3.45 -18.00 -6.00
N VAL A 32 -2.49 -17.09 -5.97
CA VAL A 32 -1.46 -16.96 -7.01
C VAL A 32 -0.55 -18.19 -7.05
N GLY A 33 0.19 -18.35 -8.16
CA GLY A 33 1.11 -19.48 -8.33
C GLY A 33 2.32 -19.41 -7.38
N VAL A 34 2.77 -20.58 -6.92
CA VAL A 34 4.02 -20.75 -6.15
C VAL A 34 4.90 -21.81 -6.77
N SER A 35 6.22 -21.61 -6.72
CA SER A 35 7.21 -22.54 -7.21
C SER A 35 7.40 -23.75 -6.29
N LYS A 36 8.19 -24.75 -6.74
CA LYS A 36 8.54 -25.88 -5.88
C LYS A 36 9.47 -25.45 -4.74
N GLU A 37 10.37 -24.53 -5.01
CA GLU A 37 11.32 -23.96 -4.07
C GLU A 37 10.59 -23.14 -3.00
N GLU A 38 9.63 -22.31 -3.39
CA GLU A 38 8.82 -21.54 -2.45
C GLU A 38 8.07 -22.43 -1.47
N LYS A 39 7.64 -23.63 -1.89
CA LYS A 39 6.94 -24.58 -1.01
C LYS A 39 7.82 -25.20 0.08
N THR A 40 9.15 -25.05 -0.01
CA THR A 40 10.08 -25.56 1.01
C THR A 40 10.44 -24.52 2.08
N LEU A 41 10.02 -23.27 1.90
CA LEU A 41 10.34 -22.18 2.82
C LEU A 41 9.49 -22.27 4.11
N SER A 42 10.09 -21.89 5.24
CA SER A 42 9.48 -21.99 6.58
C SER A 42 8.13 -21.27 6.68
N TYR A 43 7.94 -20.17 5.96
CA TYR A 43 6.72 -19.36 5.95
C TYR A 43 5.69 -19.78 4.88
N TYR A 44 5.94 -20.84 4.08
CA TYR A 44 4.95 -21.36 3.13
C TYR A 44 3.60 -21.76 3.76
N PRO A 45 3.54 -22.29 4.98
CA PRO A 45 2.26 -22.56 5.64
C PRO A 45 1.37 -21.33 5.80
N LEU A 46 1.94 -20.12 5.93
CA LEU A 46 1.17 -18.87 5.97
C LEU A 46 0.46 -18.59 4.65
N PHE A 47 1.12 -18.85 3.52
CA PHE A 47 0.50 -18.76 2.21
C PHE A 47 -0.71 -19.71 2.06
N GLN A 48 -0.67 -20.87 2.69
CA GLN A 48 -1.76 -21.85 2.61
C GLN A 48 -2.98 -21.48 3.46
N ARG A 49 -2.81 -20.67 4.51
CA ARG A 49 -3.90 -20.23 5.40
C ARG A 49 -4.99 -19.51 4.61
N LYS A 50 -6.22 -19.56 5.12
CA LYS A 50 -7.27 -18.64 4.72
C LYS A 50 -6.87 -17.24 5.16
N MET A 51 -7.06 -16.26 4.29
CA MET A 51 -6.84 -14.87 4.66
C MET A 51 -7.78 -14.44 5.79
N THR A 52 -7.30 -13.52 6.61
CA THR A 52 -8.11 -12.92 7.68
C THR A 52 -9.23 -12.08 7.08
N GLU A 53 -10.44 -12.28 7.55
CA GLU A 53 -11.61 -11.56 7.04
C GLU A 53 -11.57 -10.09 7.45
N VAL A 54 -11.82 -9.22 6.49
CA VAL A 54 -11.97 -7.78 6.71
C VAL A 54 -13.20 -7.55 7.58
N PRO A 55 -13.13 -6.67 8.61
CA PRO A 55 -14.28 -6.34 9.44
C PRO A 55 -15.47 -5.83 8.61
N ALA A 56 -16.69 -6.29 8.95
CA ALA A 56 -17.91 -5.96 8.21
C ALA A 56 -18.13 -4.43 8.04
N ALA A 57 -17.75 -3.64 9.05
CA ALA A 57 -17.83 -2.18 8.99
C ALA A 57 -16.93 -1.58 7.87
N LYS A 58 -15.77 -2.19 7.58
CA LYS A 58 -14.92 -1.75 6.47
C LYS A 58 -15.43 -2.27 5.13
N LEU A 59 -15.97 -3.50 5.09
CA LEU A 59 -16.59 -4.04 3.86
C LEU A 59 -17.74 -3.15 3.39
N ALA A 60 -18.56 -2.66 4.30
CA ALA A 60 -19.66 -1.76 3.96
C ALA A 60 -19.20 -0.44 3.29
N LEU A 61 -17.98 0.01 3.57
CA LEU A 61 -17.42 1.23 2.95
C LEU A 61 -16.97 1.03 1.48
N ILE A 62 -16.91 -0.21 0.98
CA ILE A 62 -16.59 -0.47 -0.42
C ILE A 62 -17.76 -0.07 -1.34
N GLU A 63 -19.00 -0.17 -0.84
CA GLU A 63 -20.21 -0.01 -1.64
C GLU A 63 -20.42 1.43 -2.12
N GLU A 64 -19.99 2.42 -1.32
CA GLU A 64 -20.18 3.83 -1.64
C GLU A 64 -18.90 4.64 -1.34
N PRO A 65 -18.54 5.63 -2.20
CA PRO A 65 -17.45 6.55 -1.91
C PRO A 65 -17.66 7.23 -0.55
N SER A 66 -16.57 7.41 0.17
CA SER A 66 -16.61 8.10 1.46
C SER A 66 -17.01 9.58 1.27
N PRO A 67 -17.92 10.13 2.07
CA PRO A 67 -18.19 11.56 2.07
C PRO A 67 -17.06 12.39 2.69
N VAL A 68 -16.00 11.74 3.15
CA VAL A 68 -14.86 12.39 3.79
C VAL A 68 -14.11 13.24 2.76
N PRO A 69 -13.86 14.53 3.04
CA PRO A 69 -13.10 15.39 2.15
C PRO A 69 -11.69 14.81 1.95
N ALA A 70 -11.26 14.69 0.71
CA ALA A 70 -9.89 14.32 0.39
C ALA A 70 -8.95 15.41 0.96
N VAL A 71 -7.95 14.99 1.74
CA VAL A 71 -6.88 15.89 2.17
C VAL A 71 -5.98 16.14 0.96
N PRO A 72 -5.77 17.40 0.52
CA PRO A 72 -4.91 17.69 -0.61
C PRO A 72 -3.46 17.20 -0.37
N PHE A 73 -2.79 16.73 -1.42
CA PHE A 73 -1.39 16.28 -1.30
C PHE A 73 -0.46 17.37 -0.75
N ALA A 74 -0.71 18.63 -1.07
CA ALA A 74 0.02 19.76 -0.52
C ALA A 74 -0.05 19.85 1.01
N GLU A 75 -1.12 19.32 1.62
CA GLU A 75 -1.35 19.31 3.07
C GLU A 75 -0.93 17.97 3.72
N ARG A 76 -0.16 17.13 3.03
CA ARG A 76 0.24 15.80 3.50
C ARG A 76 0.88 15.77 4.89
N ASN A 77 1.59 16.86 5.29
CA ASN A 77 2.16 16.96 6.62
C ASN A 77 1.13 16.94 7.76
N ARG A 78 -0.13 17.32 7.50
CA ARG A 78 -1.21 17.18 8.48
C ARG A 78 -1.43 15.72 8.87
N PHE A 79 -1.13 14.78 7.96
CA PHE A 79 -1.18 13.36 8.24
C PHE A 79 -0.22 12.92 9.35
N LEU A 80 0.88 13.65 9.59
CA LEU A 80 1.84 13.36 10.66
C LEU A 80 1.53 14.05 11.98
N GLN A 81 0.59 15.02 12.03
CA GLN A 81 0.45 15.95 13.14
C GLN A 81 -0.52 15.54 14.24
N GLY A 82 -1.30 14.46 14.07
CA GLY A 82 -2.26 14.14 15.10
C GLY A 82 -2.97 12.81 14.97
N MET A 83 -3.68 12.46 16.05
CA MET A 83 -4.51 11.27 16.19
C MET A 83 -6.01 11.63 16.16
N ASP A 84 -6.36 12.82 15.67
CA ASP A 84 -7.76 13.20 15.57
C ASP A 84 -8.52 12.39 14.51
N LYS A 85 -9.84 12.50 14.51
CA LYS A 85 -10.70 11.74 13.59
C LYS A 85 -10.40 12.01 12.13
N GLU A 86 -9.89 13.18 11.78
CA GLU A 86 -9.55 13.57 10.42
C GLU A 86 -8.38 12.76 9.87
N PHE A 87 -7.42 12.40 10.72
CA PHE A 87 -6.23 11.65 10.32
C PHE A 87 -6.40 10.13 10.36
N CYS A 88 -7.43 9.64 11.05
CA CYS A 88 -7.78 8.21 11.11
C CYS A 88 -8.98 7.86 10.22
N GLN A 89 -9.21 8.61 9.16
CA GLN A 89 -10.30 8.37 8.22
C GLN A 89 -10.12 7.06 7.46
N VAL A 90 -11.24 6.43 7.12
CA VAL A 90 -11.30 5.20 6.34
C VAL A 90 -12.31 5.38 5.22
N GLY A 91 -11.88 5.17 3.98
CA GLY A 91 -12.73 5.29 2.80
C GLY A 91 -11.95 5.72 1.56
N TYR A 92 -12.67 6.06 0.52
CA TYR A 92 -12.12 6.47 -0.77
C TYR A 92 -13.03 7.49 -1.46
N GLY A 93 -12.49 8.20 -2.43
CA GLY A 93 -13.26 9.16 -3.22
C GLY A 93 -12.43 9.85 -4.28
N VAL A 94 -13.04 10.85 -4.90
CA VAL A 94 -12.39 11.72 -5.88
C VAL A 94 -12.49 13.15 -5.38
N ALA A 95 -11.36 13.84 -5.37
CA ALA A 95 -11.29 15.24 -4.94
C ALA A 95 -11.86 16.19 -6.02
N ALA A 96 -12.16 17.43 -5.62
CA ALA A 96 -12.70 18.44 -6.54
C ALA A 96 -11.77 18.77 -7.72
N ASP A 97 -10.48 18.52 -7.56
CA ASP A 97 -9.47 18.69 -8.62
C ASP A 97 -9.30 17.47 -9.51
N GLY A 98 -10.16 16.45 -9.37
CA GLY A 98 -10.17 15.21 -10.14
C GLY A 98 -9.23 14.13 -9.61
N THR A 99 -8.35 14.40 -8.63
CA THR A 99 -7.44 13.39 -8.09
C THR A 99 -8.20 12.36 -7.23
N GLY A 100 -7.79 11.08 -7.32
CA GLY A 100 -8.34 10.03 -6.46
C GLY A 100 -7.72 10.09 -5.06
N PHE A 101 -8.49 9.73 -4.05
CA PHE A 101 -8.03 9.67 -2.67
C PHE A 101 -8.47 8.39 -2.00
N VAL A 102 -7.54 7.72 -1.32
CA VAL A 102 -7.81 6.52 -0.51
C VAL A 102 -7.21 6.71 0.87
N CYS A 103 -7.96 6.35 1.89
CA CYS A 103 -7.49 6.35 3.26
C CYS A 103 -7.95 5.10 4.01
N ASN A 104 -7.06 4.53 4.81
CA ASN A 104 -7.36 3.37 5.65
C ASN A 104 -6.63 3.50 6.98
N ALA A 105 -7.23 2.97 8.04
CA ALA A 105 -6.62 2.80 9.34
C ALA A 105 -6.89 1.38 9.82
N THR A 106 -5.83 0.63 10.13
CA THR A 106 -5.92 -0.76 10.58
C THR A 106 -5.26 -0.89 11.95
N TYR A 107 -6.03 -1.25 12.95
CA TYR A 107 -5.48 -1.65 14.24
C TYR A 107 -4.84 -3.04 14.11
N MET A 108 -3.58 -3.14 14.53
CA MET A 108 -2.76 -4.36 14.44
C MET A 108 -2.35 -4.79 15.86
N PRO A 109 -3.16 -5.62 16.54
CA PRO A 109 -2.83 -6.08 17.90
C PRO A 109 -1.57 -6.95 17.88
N GLY A 110 -0.70 -6.75 18.88
CA GLY A 110 0.56 -7.48 19.01
C GLY A 110 1.65 -7.12 17.99
N VAL A 111 1.37 -6.25 17.02
CA VAL A 111 2.36 -5.71 16.08
C VAL A 111 3.08 -4.54 16.73
N THR A 112 4.40 -4.47 16.56
CA THR A 112 5.22 -3.32 16.96
C THR A 112 5.66 -2.50 15.73
N GLY A 113 6.10 -1.28 15.97
CA GLY A 113 6.66 -0.45 14.88
C GLY A 113 7.88 -1.09 14.23
N ASP A 114 8.74 -1.74 15.00
CA ASP A 114 9.94 -2.43 14.49
C ASP A 114 9.58 -3.59 13.55
N MET A 115 8.47 -4.27 13.79
CA MET A 115 7.96 -5.32 12.87
C MET A 115 7.59 -4.73 11.50
N LEU A 116 7.00 -3.53 11.48
CA LEU A 116 6.63 -2.85 10.24
C LEU A 116 7.84 -2.24 9.54
N ASP A 117 8.77 -1.62 10.29
CA ASP A 117 10.05 -1.16 9.74
C ASP A 117 10.82 -2.30 9.06
N TRP A 118 10.78 -3.51 9.66
CA TRP A 118 11.40 -4.70 9.12
C TRP A 118 10.62 -5.28 7.92
N TRP A 119 9.29 -5.27 7.94
CA TRP A 119 8.45 -5.90 6.92
C TRP A 119 8.63 -5.29 5.53
N PHE A 120 8.61 -3.96 5.44
CA PHE A 120 8.65 -3.27 4.15
C PHE A 120 9.93 -3.53 3.34
N PRO A 121 11.13 -3.53 3.89
CA PRO A 121 12.31 -3.96 3.15
C PRO A 121 12.39 -5.48 2.99
N TRP A 122 12.01 -6.27 4.01
CA TRP A 122 12.16 -7.73 3.99
C TRP A 122 11.34 -8.40 2.87
N HIS A 123 10.10 -7.99 2.64
CA HIS A 123 9.26 -8.63 1.62
C HIS A 123 9.74 -8.37 0.18
N SER A 124 10.62 -7.39 -0.04
CA SER A 124 11.12 -7.01 -1.38
C SER A 124 12.43 -7.68 -1.78
N VAL A 125 13.01 -8.51 -0.90
CA VAL A 125 14.24 -9.25 -1.16
C VAL A 125 14.05 -10.75 -0.93
N GLY A 126 14.94 -11.57 -1.47
CA GLY A 126 14.86 -13.03 -1.33
C GLY A 126 13.75 -13.64 -2.20
N SER A 127 12.82 -14.36 -1.60
CA SER A 127 11.76 -15.08 -2.33
C SER A 127 10.52 -14.24 -2.55
N ASP A 128 9.90 -14.34 -3.73
CA ASP A 128 8.60 -13.72 -4.02
C ASP A 128 7.48 -14.22 -3.07
N LEU A 129 7.67 -15.37 -2.42
CA LEU A 129 6.74 -15.89 -1.41
C LEU A 129 6.56 -14.92 -0.24
N ARG A 130 7.59 -14.10 0.10
CA ARG A 130 7.50 -13.07 1.14
C ARG A 130 6.39 -12.05 0.84
N TYR A 131 6.21 -11.69 -0.42
CA TYR A 131 5.13 -10.81 -0.87
C TYR A 131 3.79 -11.56 -0.96
N LYS A 132 3.80 -12.79 -1.46
CA LYS A 132 2.60 -13.63 -1.63
C LYS A 132 1.92 -14.02 -0.32
N ILE A 133 2.64 -14.11 0.82
CA ILE A 133 2.01 -14.40 2.12
C ILE A 133 1.20 -13.23 2.65
N TRP A 134 1.48 -12.01 2.19
CA TRP A 134 0.75 -10.80 2.56
C TRP A 134 -0.66 -10.78 1.96
N ASP A 135 -0.78 -11.00 0.66
CA ASP A 135 -2.04 -11.27 -0.03
C ASP A 135 -1.87 -12.45 -1.01
N PRO A 136 -2.21 -13.68 -0.57
CA PRO A 136 -2.06 -14.87 -1.39
C PRO A 136 -2.90 -14.90 -2.67
N GLU A 137 -3.88 -14.03 -2.82
CA GLU A 137 -4.76 -13.99 -3.99
C GLU A 137 -4.34 -12.94 -5.01
N ASP A 138 -3.77 -11.82 -4.52
CA ASP A 138 -3.54 -10.64 -5.36
C ASP A 138 -2.06 -10.29 -5.55
N HIS A 139 -1.14 -10.79 -4.70
CA HIS A 139 0.30 -10.49 -4.77
C HIS A 139 1.08 -11.56 -5.52
N TYR A 140 1.84 -11.19 -6.54
CA TYR A 140 2.61 -12.11 -7.38
C TYR A 140 4.10 -12.07 -7.06
N PHE A 141 4.71 -10.89 -7.02
CA PHE A 141 6.10 -10.69 -6.60
C PHE A 141 6.37 -9.24 -6.18
N ALA A 142 7.44 -9.06 -5.38
CA ALA A 142 8.02 -7.76 -5.07
C ALA A 142 9.55 -7.87 -5.06
N ARG A 143 10.25 -6.95 -5.74
CA ARG A 143 11.72 -6.99 -5.88
C ARG A 143 12.32 -5.61 -5.79
N ALA A 144 13.18 -5.43 -4.78
CA ALA A 144 13.98 -4.22 -4.64
C ALA A 144 15.04 -4.12 -5.75
N ASN A 145 15.25 -2.94 -6.31
CA ASN A 145 16.31 -2.68 -7.30
C ASN A 145 17.71 -2.74 -6.69
N ASN A 146 17.83 -2.55 -5.37
CA ASN A 146 19.10 -2.53 -4.64
C ASN A 146 19.06 -3.47 -3.42
N ALA A 147 18.97 -4.77 -3.69
CA ALA A 147 18.96 -5.79 -2.64
C ALA A 147 20.21 -5.75 -1.74
N ALA A 148 21.38 -5.36 -2.28
CA ALA A 148 22.58 -5.23 -1.49
C ALA A 148 22.46 -4.17 -0.39
N TYR A 149 21.88 -3.01 -0.69
CA TYR A 149 21.59 -1.97 0.30
C TYR A 149 20.53 -2.43 1.32
N VAL A 150 19.46 -3.07 0.84
CA VAL A 150 18.39 -3.58 1.72
C VAL A 150 18.93 -4.63 2.70
N CYS A 151 19.84 -5.50 2.26
CA CYS A 151 20.42 -6.55 3.12
C CYS A 151 21.63 -6.06 3.95
N ASP A 152 22.13 -4.83 3.76
CA ASP A 152 23.27 -4.31 4.51
C ASP A 152 22.93 -4.11 5.99
N PRO A 153 23.61 -4.84 6.92
CA PRO A 153 23.33 -4.73 8.35
C PRO A 153 23.75 -3.37 8.96
N SER A 154 24.57 -2.58 8.25
CA SER A 154 24.95 -1.22 8.69
C SER A 154 23.85 -0.18 8.46
N VAL A 155 22.89 -0.46 7.59
CA VAL A 155 21.77 0.44 7.32
C VAL A 155 20.66 0.23 8.37
N PRO A 156 20.23 1.29 9.06
CA PRO A 156 19.11 1.21 10.00
C PRO A 156 17.85 0.64 9.32
N VAL A 157 17.16 -0.28 9.99
CA VAL A 157 16.03 -1.03 9.39
C VAL A 157 14.94 -0.09 8.87
N SER A 158 14.61 0.99 9.60
CA SER A 158 13.64 2.01 9.18
C SER A 158 14.06 2.84 7.95
N GLN A 159 15.31 2.73 7.51
CA GLN A 159 15.85 3.45 6.35
C GLN A 159 16.09 2.56 5.13
N LYS A 160 15.93 1.25 5.27
CA LYS A 160 16.24 0.27 4.20
C LYS A 160 15.35 0.38 2.96
N THR A 161 14.24 1.12 3.04
CA THR A 161 13.39 1.46 1.88
C THR A 161 13.75 2.81 1.26
N TRP A 162 14.59 3.64 1.91
CA TRP A 162 14.88 4.98 1.42
C TRP A 162 15.63 4.96 0.09
N ASP A 163 15.08 5.61 -0.93
CA ASP A 163 15.60 5.67 -2.29
C ASP A 163 15.82 4.29 -2.94
N VAL A 164 15.00 3.31 -2.53
CA VAL A 164 14.96 1.97 -3.10
C VAL A 164 13.68 1.82 -3.93
N ASP A 165 13.82 1.42 -5.19
CA ASP A 165 12.67 1.12 -6.02
C ASP A 165 12.23 -0.34 -5.81
N HIS A 166 10.93 -0.56 -5.68
CA HIS A 166 10.35 -1.89 -5.73
C HIS A 166 9.61 -2.09 -7.05
N TYR A 167 9.93 -3.16 -7.74
CA TYR A 167 9.16 -3.67 -8.88
C TYR A 167 8.20 -4.73 -8.35
N ILE A 168 6.90 -4.48 -8.48
CA ILE A 168 5.86 -5.38 -7.96
C ILE A 168 4.89 -5.78 -9.05
N MET A 169 4.23 -6.91 -8.86
CA MET A 169 3.05 -7.29 -9.62
C MET A 169 1.94 -7.67 -8.65
N GLU A 170 0.80 -6.99 -8.77
CA GLU A 170 -0.38 -7.20 -7.94
C GLU A 170 -1.67 -6.96 -8.72
N ASP A 171 -2.80 -7.40 -8.17
CA ASP A 171 -4.14 -7.17 -8.71
C ASP A 171 -4.97 -6.36 -7.72
N ILE A 172 -5.30 -5.14 -8.06
CA ILE A 172 -6.19 -4.27 -7.26
C ILE A 172 -7.64 -4.33 -7.72
N GLY A 173 -8.05 -5.46 -8.34
CA GLY A 173 -9.42 -5.71 -8.80
C GLY A 173 -9.64 -5.47 -10.30
N PHE A 174 -8.59 -5.18 -11.08
CA PHE A 174 -8.66 -4.95 -12.54
C PHE A 174 -7.82 -5.94 -13.34
N GLY A 175 -7.27 -6.95 -12.71
CA GLY A 175 -6.31 -7.88 -13.25
C GLY A 175 -4.87 -7.52 -12.86
N PRO A 176 -3.95 -8.51 -12.93
CA PRO A 176 -2.56 -8.30 -12.54
C PRO A 176 -1.91 -7.16 -13.30
N SER A 177 -1.31 -6.23 -12.57
CA SER A 177 -0.60 -5.06 -13.10
C SER A 177 0.82 -4.99 -12.57
N PHE A 178 1.75 -4.62 -13.44
CA PHE A 178 3.12 -4.32 -13.05
C PHE A 178 3.19 -2.87 -12.56
N LEU A 179 3.75 -2.69 -11.37
CA LEU A 179 3.95 -1.39 -10.75
C LEU A 179 5.43 -1.17 -10.42
N HIS A 180 5.88 0.05 -10.60
CA HIS A 180 7.17 0.53 -10.16
C HIS A 180 6.96 1.51 -9.00
N LEU A 181 7.25 1.07 -7.79
CA LEU A 181 7.16 1.89 -6.58
C LEU A 181 8.53 2.50 -6.28
N GLN A 182 8.63 3.81 -6.37
CA GLN A 182 9.83 4.57 -6.06
C GLN A 182 9.74 5.06 -4.61
N PHE A 183 10.26 4.28 -3.67
CA PHE A 183 10.30 4.70 -2.27
C PHE A 183 11.24 5.88 -2.10
N LYS A 184 10.85 6.80 -1.25
CA LYS A 184 11.58 8.04 -0.99
C LYS A 184 11.89 8.18 0.48
N ARG A 185 12.98 8.89 0.77
CA ARG A 185 13.20 9.42 2.09
C ARG A 185 12.07 10.40 2.44
N PRO A 186 11.54 10.38 3.69
CA PRO A 186 10.40 11.23 4.06
C PRO A 186 10.55 12.70 3.71
N ARG A 187 11.73 13.32 3.94
CA ARG A 187 11.98 14.71 3.57
C ARG A 187 11.89 14.97 2.06
N ASP A 188 12.35 14.02 1.24
CA ASP A 188 12.35 14.16 -0.22
C ASP A 188 10.95 13.92 -0.81
N PHE A 189 10.08 13.27 -0.03
CA PHE A 189 8.64 13.23 -0.27
C PHE A 189 7.93 14.51 0.20
N GLY A 190 8.63 15.37 0.96
CA GLY A 190 8.14 16.66 1.50
C GLY A 190 7.51 16.54 2.88
N TYR A 191 7.84 15.50 3.65
CA TYR A 191 7.47 15.38 5.05
C TYR A 191 8.45 16.10 5.98
N ASP A 192 7.92 16.63 7.08
CA ASP A 192 8.70 17.16 8.19
C ASP A 192 9.21 15.99 9.05
N GLU A 193 10.49 15.63 8.88
CA GLU A 193 11.11 14.53 9.61
C GLU A 193 11.16 14.74 11.14
N SER A 194 10.97 15.96 11.64
CA SER A 194 10.89 16.22 13.09
C SER A 194 9.65 15.61 13.74
N LEU A 195 8.66 15.24 12.94
CA LEU A 195 7.45 14.56 13.39
C LEU A 195 7.59 13.03 13.47
N LEU A 196 8.70 12.47 12.98
CA LEU A 196 9.00 11.04 13.10
C LEU A 196 9.51 10.69 14.49
N GLY A 197 9.29 9.47 14.93
CA GLY A 197 9.64 9.01 16.28
C GLY A 197 8.73 9.54 17.38
N THR A 198 7.60 10.14 17.02
CA THR A 198 6.62 10.72 17.96
C THR A 198 5.49 9.73 18.29
N ALA A 199 4.68 10.07 19.29
CA ALA A 199 3.51 9.27 19.66
C ALA A 199 2.44 9.21 18.57
N VAL A 200 2.49 10.09 17.57
CA VAL A 200 1.50 10.18 16.48
C VAL A 200 2.06 9.73 15.12
N CYS A 201 3.37 9.53 15.05
CA CYS A 201 4.05 8.96 13.89
C CYS A 201 5.39 8.35 14.35
N GLN A 202 5.40 7.08 14.68
CA GLN A 202 6.64 6.39 15.08
C GLN A 202 7.57 6.27 13.88
N SER A 203 7.04 5.84 12.74
CA SER A 203 7.77 5.69 11.50
C SER A 203 6.79 5.74 10.32
N LEU A 204 7.32 5.86 9.11
CA LEU A 204 6.54 5.81 7.88
C LEU A 204 7.36 5.27 6.70
N VAL A 205 6.67 4.78 5.71
CA VAL A 205 7.18 4.56 4.36
C VAL A 205 6.35 5.39 3.37
N CYS A 206 7.02 5.98 2.37
CA CYS A 206 6.35 6.75 1.33
C CYS A 206 6.97 6.45 -0.04
N ALA A 207 6.13 6.38 -1.06
CA ALA A 207 6.55 6.05 -2.41
C ALA A 207 5.69 6.74 -3.46
N ILE A 208 6.24 6.89 -4.65
CA ILE A 208 5.48 7.21 -5.85
C ILE A 208 5.36 5.94 -6.68
N GLY A 209 4.14 5.48 -6.88
CA GLY A 209 3.83 4.41 -7.81
C GLY A 209 3.74 4.95 -9.23
N ALA A 210 4.51 4.35 -10.12
CA ALA A 210 4.36 4.53 -11.56
C ALA A 210 3.66 3.30 -12.13
N GLY A 211 2.67 3.54 -12.94
CA GLY A 211 1.81 2.55 -13.60
C GLY A 211 0.73 3.30 -14.38
N ASP A 212 -0.35 2.62 -14.71
CA ASP A 212 -1.43 3.20 -15.53
C ASP A 212 -2.15 4.39 -14.87
N CYS A 213 -2.12 4.46 -13.51
CA CYS A 213 -2.54 5.62 -12.74
C CYS A 213 -1.51 5.87 -11.64
N GLY A 214 -0.62 6.82 -11.84
CA GLY A 214 0.39 7.18 -10.85
C GLY A 214 -0.24 7.58 -9.51
N ALA A 215 0.38 7.17 -8.41
CA ALA A 215 -0.11 7.50 -7.07
C ALA A 215 1.02 7.83 -6.11
N ALA A 216 0.86 8.90 -5.35
CA ALA A 216 1.64 9.14 -4.15
C ALA A 216 1.06 8.31 -3.01
N MET A 217 1.89 7.54 -2.33
CA MET A 217 1.50 6.62 -1.27
C MET A 217 2.25 6.93 0.01
N THR A 218 1.58 6.85 1.15
CA THR A 218 2.22 6.88 2.46
C THR A 218 1.53 5.92 3.41
N HIS A 219 2.34 5.13 4.10
CA HIS A 219 1.93 4.37 5.26
C HIS A 219 2.69 4.89 6.47
N LYS A 220 1.96 5.24 7.54
CA LYS A 220 2.54 5.57 8.83
C LYS A 220 1.96 4.67 9.92
N TRP A 221 2.67 4.51 11.01
CA TRP A 221 2.20 3.81 12.19
C TRP A 221 2.67 4.47 13.48
N PHE A 222 1.92 4.22 14.52
CA PHE A 222 2.21 4.70 15.85
C PHE A 222 1.63 3.75 16.92
N PRO A 223 2.18 3.73 18.15
CA PRO A 223 1.66 2.90 19.21
C PRO A 223 0.18 3.18 19.50
N TYR A 224 -0.61 2.14 19.55
CA TYR A 224 -2.05 2.24 19.84
C TYR A 224 -2.53 0.97 20.55
N LYS A 225 -3.08 1.12 21.76
CA LYS A 225 -3.44 0.01 22.64
C LYS A 225 -2.25 -0.95 22.80
N GLU A 226 -2.49 -2.25 22.72
CA GLU A 226 -1.46 -3.31 22.79
C GLU A 226 -0.85 -3.67 21.42
N GLY A 227 -0.74 -2.69 20.53
CA GLY A 227 -0.18 -2.83 19.20
C GLY A 227 0.08 -1.49 18.56
N VAL A 228 -0.20 -1.39 17.27
CA VAL A 228 -0.08 -0.15 16.49
C VAL A 228 -1.37 0.19 15.75
N LEU A 229 -1.60 1.46 15.47
CA LEU A 229 -2.50 1.90 14.43
C LEU A 229 -1.69 2.17 13.17
N PHE A 230 -1.96 1.39 12.14
CA PHE A 230 -1.37 1.51 10.81
C PHE A 230 -2.30 2.31 9.92
N CYS A 231 -1.81 3.41 9.35
CA CYS A 231 -2.62 4.33 8.57
C CYS A 231 -2.06 4.50 7.16
N SER A 232 -2.88 4.27 6.15
CA SER A 232 -2.54 4.45 4.73
C SER A 232 -3.17 5.70 4.15
N ARG A 233 -2.45 6.35 3.23
CA ARG A 233 -2.95 7.42 2.38
C ARG A 233 -2.44 7.23 0.97
N PHE A 234 -3.34 7.41 -0.01
CA PHE A 234 -3.00 7.41 -1.42
C PHE A 234 -3.63 8.63 -2.08
N TRP A 235 -2.85 9.29 -2.90
CA TRP A 235 -3.27 10.38 -3.79
C TRP A 235 -3.03 9.91 -5.22
N ILE A 236 -4.08 9.51 -5.92
CA ILE A 236 -4.03 8.97 -7.29
C ILE A 236 -4.09 10.12 -8.28
N GLY A 237 -3.26 10.07 -9.31
CA GLY A 237 -3.10 11.15 -10.28
C GLY A 237 -1.83 11.99 -10.06
N TYR A 238 -0.89 11.47 -9.25
CA TYR A 238 0.42 12.06 -9.01
C TYR A 238 1.54 11.21 -9.59
N ALA A 239 2.62 11.86 -10.04
CA ALA A 239 3.80 11.20 -10.59
C ALA A 239 5.08 11.91 -10.15
N LEU A 240 6.21 11.22 -10.25
CA LEU A 240 7.53 11.79 -10.09
C LEU A 240 8.02 12.33 -11.44
N HIS A 241 8.30 13.63 -11.50
CA HIS A 241 8.86 14.30 -12.68
C HIS A 241 10.07 15.14 -12.28
N GLN A 242 11.23 14.83 -12.85
CA GLN A 242 12.49 15.53 -12.55
C GLN A 242 12.83 15.64 -11.05
N GLY A 243 12.46 14.62 -10.27
CA GLY A 243 12.70 14.59 -8.82
C GLY A 243 11.60 15.23 -7.96
N GLU A 244 10.60 15.87 -8.58
CA GLU A 244 9.48 16.49 -7.89
C GLU A 244 8.19 15.67 -8.06
N ILE A 245 7.39 15.62 -7.00
CA ILE A 245 6.07 14.98 -7.04
C ILE A 245 5.06 16.01 -7.54
N ILE A 246 4.55 15.79 -8.73
CA ILE A 246 3.60 16.69 -9.37
C ILE A 246 2.25 15.99 -9.58
N LYS A 247 1.18 16.80 -9.66
CA LYS A 247 -0.09 16.33 -10.18
C LYS A 247 0.08 16.06 -11.68
N ALA A 248 -0.08 14.80 -12.07
CA ALA A 248 0.07 14.37 -13.47
C ALA A 248 -1.27 14.29 -14.21
N LEU A 249 -2.40 14.44 -13.49
CA LEU A 249 -3.75 14.47 -14.06
C LEU A 249 -3.94 15.75 -14.90
N PRO A 250 -4.30 15.65 -16.20
CA PRO A 250 -4.60 16.83 -17.02
C PRO A 250 -5.72 17.67 -16.43
N GLU A 251 -5.72 18.97 -16.75
CA GLU A 251 -6.79 19.86 -16.32
C GLU A 251 -8.14 19.43 -16.91
N GLY A 252 -9.16 19.30 -16.05
CA GLY A 252 -10.49 18.86 -16.46
C GLY A 252 -10.69 17.33 -16.42
N ASP A 253 -9.62 16.55 -16.30
CA ASP A 253 -9.71 15.10 -16.16
C ASP A 253 -9.96 14.68 -14.71
N SER A 254 -10.47 13.47 -14.54
CA SER A 254 -10.75 12.88 -13.23
C SER A 254 -10.38 11.40 -13.20
N VAL A 255 -9.79 10.98 -12.08
CA VAL A 255 -9.58 9.57 -11.80
C VAL A 255 -10.95 8.88 -11.68
N PRO A 256 -11.19 7.75 -12.39
CA PRO A 256 -12.42 6.99 -12.18
C PRO A 256 -12.54 6.54 -10.72
N VAL A 257 -13.69 6.75 -10.11
CA VAL A 257 -13.91 6.40 -8.68
C VAL A 257 -13.70 4.92 -8.42
N GLU A 258 -13.92 4.07 -9.42
CA GLU A 258 -13.69 2.63 -9.35
C GLU A 258 -12.22 2.29 -9.09
N VAL A 259 -11.28 3.09 -9.59
CA VAL A 259 -9.83 2.91 -9.31
C VAL A 259 -9.55 3.15 -7.83
N ALA A 260 -10.08 4.23 -7.26
CA ALA A 260 -9.96 4.50 -5.83
C ALA A 260 -10.65 3.42 -4.99
N ARG A 261 -11.81 2.91 -5.44
CA ARG A 261 -12.53 1.80 -4.80
C ARG A 261 -11.71 0.51 -4.81
N GLY A 262 -11.12 0.15 -5.95
CA GLY A 262 -10.29 -1.04 -6.09
C GLY A 262 -9.08 -0.99 -5.15
N LEU A 263 -8.35 0.12 -5.16
CA LEU A 263 -7.20 0.33 -4.29
C LEU A 263 -7.60 0.32 -2.80
N PHE A 264 -8.75 0.91 -2.44
CA PHE A 264 -9.26 0.86 -1.08
C PHE A 264 -9.58 -0.57 -0.64
N ALA A 265 -10.28 -1.33 -1.48
CA ALA A 265 -10.66 -2.71 -1.19
C ALA A 265 -9.44 -3.62 -1.05
N HIS A 266 -8.46 -3.48 -1.94
CA HIS A 266 -7.18 -4.18 -1.85
C HIS A 266 -6.45 -3.83 -0.54
N ASN A 267 -6.32 -2.54 -0.22
CA ASN A 267 -5.60 -2.07 0.96
C ASN A 267 -6.21 -2.55 2.28
N ILE A 268 -7.54 -2.54 2.44
CA ILE A 268 -8.18 -3.09 3.65
C ILE A 268 -7.99 -4.60 3.78
N LYS A 269 -7.96 -5.35 2.67
CA LYS A 269 -7.78 -6.79 2.60
C LYS A 269 -6.35 -7.17 3.02
N GLU A 270 -5.35 -6.61 2.34
CA GLU A 270 -3.94 -6.92 2.56
C GLU A 270 -3.47 -6.58 3.98
N PHE A 271 -3.79 -5.37 4.49
CA PHE A 271 -3.37 -4.97 5.84
C PHE A 271 -4.14 -5.65 6.97
N THR A 272 -5.37 -6.11 6.72
CA THR A 272 -6.07 -6.97 7.68
C THR A 272 -5.37 -8.33 7.79
N ASN A 273 -4.94 -8.89 6.67
CA ASN A 273 -4.19 -10.15 6.67
C ASN A 273 -2.78 -9.99 7.28
N LEU A 274 -2.07 -8.91 6.92
CA LEU A 274 -0.74 -8.62 7.47
C LEU A 274 -0.79 -8.49 9.00
N ALA A 275 -1.78 -7.81 9.55
CA ALA A 275 -1.95 -7.67 10.99
C ALA A 275 -1.99 -9.03 11.72
N ALA A 276 -2.56 -10.05 11.09
CA ALA A 276 -2.69 -11.37 11.67
C ALA A 276 -1.42 -12.23 11.54
N ILE A 277 -0.62 -12.04 10.48
CA ILE A 277 0.55 -12.91 10.22
C ILE A 277 1.87 -12.29 10.68
N LEU A 278 1.98 -10.96 10.72
CA LEU A 278 3.26 -10.27 10.93
C LEU A 278 3.98 -10.63 12.22
N PRO A 279 3.31 -10.76 13.39
CA PRO A 279 4.01 -11.16 14.62
C PRO A 279 4.68 -12.55 14.53
N GLU A 280 4.05 -13.50 13.83
CA GLU A 280 4.59 -14.83 13.59
C GLU A 280 5.76 -14.80 12.61
N VAL A 281 5.58 -14.14 11.46
CA VAL A 281 6.62 -14.01 10.43
C VAL A 281 7.87 -13.35 11.01
N TYR A 282 7.71 -12.24 11.71
CA TYR A 282 8.82 -11.50 12.32
C TYR A 282 9.58 -12.36 13.34
N ARG A 283 8.85 -13.02 14.26
CA ARG A 283 9.47 -13.87 15.27
C ARG A 283 10.37 -14.95 14.67
N GLU A 284 9.96 -15.51 13.54
CA GLU A 284 10.63 -16.66 12.91
C GLU A 284 11.71 -16.26 11.90
N ASN A 285 11.64 -15.04 11.34
CA ASN A 285 12.48 -14.65 10.20
C ASN A 285 13.22 -13.31 10.37
N LYS A 286 13.17 -12.66 11.55
CA LYS A 286 13.78 -11.33 11.73
C LYS A 286 15.29 -11.28 11.51
N GLU A 287 15.97 -12.41 11.61
CA GLU A 287 17.41 -12.53 11.35
C GLU A 287 17.73 -12.90 9.89
N ASP A 288 16.71 -13.13 9.06
CA ASP A 288 16.83 -13.53 7.66
C ASP A 288 16.55 -12.33 6.74
N PHE A 289 17.62 -11.53 6.51
CA PHE A 289 17.59 -10.40 5.58
C PHE A 289 18.36 -10.74 4.32
#